data_2aedfc98b6d5525889056b69d4f84578
#
_entry.id   2aedfc98b6d5525889056b69d4f84578
#
_cell.length_a   1.000
_cell.length_b   1.000
_cell.length_c   1.000
_cell.angle_alpha   90.00
_cell.angle_beta   90.00
_cell.angle_gamma   90.00
#
_symmetry.space_group_name_H-M   'P 1'
#
loop_
_entity.id
_entity.type
_entity.pdbx_description
1 polymer ?
#
loop_
_entity_poly.entity_id
_entity_poly.type
_entity_poly.pdbx_seq_one_letter_code
_entity_poly.pdbx_strand_id
1 'polypeptide(L)'
;MKAAETYCLQLLRSRAYELYFAVLFAPPAKRGALAALYAFQLEILHIGEQVQEPLLGEMRLQWWHDSLMAALKKDIQHTGIKEQNSAETLPIMAQQNPVIAAVTVAINRYNLPPAAFLCLCEAARFDLYRDIMPSRAALETYCTALYGTVLQLACRILGGETSNLADKTCRHGGVAQGLAALIRHLPRTQRQGKIYIPADILASMGVDEQSLRNNVAGQEPAENLAKRHNIIIEKRKIAIAAILACFHEHYKAFIQAQKLLPAGFRPAFLPLAVLPAFIKQAEKRQEAVFTTPLIISPLRKQAKISRAAFFNRF
;
A
#
# COMPACT_ATOMS: atom_id res chain seq x y z
N MET A 1 5.18 -21.86 -13.94
CA MET A 1 4.69 -20.53 -14.27
C MET A 1 3.21 -20.37 -13.96
N LYS A 2 2.28 -21.05 -14.68
CA LYS A 2 0.81 -20.89 -14.43
C LYS A 2 0.37 -21.12 -12.99
N ALA A 3 0.96 -22.08 -12.25
CA ALA A 3 0.59 -22.36 -10.86
C ALA A 3 0.90 -21.19 -9.90
N ALA A 4 2.07 -20.56 -10.04
CA ALA A 4 2.47 -19.41 -9.22
C ALA A 4 1.59 -18.16 -9.48
N GLU A 5 1.27 -17.88 -10.76
CA GLU A 5 0.34 -16.80 -11.13
C GLU A 5 -1.08 -17.07 -10.60
N THR A 6 -1.53 -18.33 -10.65
CA THR A 6 -2.83 -18.73 -10.10
C THR A 6 -2.87 -18.54 -8.60
N TYR A 7 -1.80 -18.91 -7.89
CA TYR A 7 -1.66 -18.66 -6.45
C TYR A 7 -1.79 -17.16 -6.13
N CYS A 8 -1.07 -16.30 -6.87
CA CYS A 8 -1.15 -14.84 -6.69
C CYS A 8 -2.59 -14.32 -6.89
N LEU A 9 -3.31 -14.79 -7.91
CA LEU A 9 -4.69 -14.42 -8.15
C LEU A 9 -5.62 -14.89 -7.01
N GLN A 10 -5.42 -16.10 -6.48
CA GLN A 10 -6.20 -16.62 -5.35
C GLN A 10 -5.91 -15.82 -4.07
N LEU A 11 -4.65 -15.46 -3.83
CA LEU A 11 -4.25 -14.61 -2.71
C LEU A 11 -4.95 -13.24 -2.76
N LEU A 12 -4.95 -12.59 -3.93
CA LEU A 12 -5.66 -11.32 -4.11
C LEU A 12 -7.17 -11.50 -3.92
N ARG A 13 -7.76 -12.56 -4.46
CA ARG A 13 -9.19 -12.84 -4.33
C ARG A 13 -9.62 -12.95 -2.87
N SER A 14 -8.79 -13.58 -2.03
CA SER A 14 -9.10 -13.81 -0.61
C SER A 14 -8.83 -12.59 0.28
N ARG A 15 -7.75 -11.82 0.01
CA ARG A 15 -7.28 -10.76 0.91
C ARG A 15 -7.48 -9.34 0.39
N ALA A 16 -7.50 -9.13 -0.93
CA ALA A 16 -7.57 -7.82 -1.58
C ALA A 16 -8.47 -7.86 -2.83
N TYR A 17 -9.75 -8.08 -2.59
CA TYR A 17 -10.73 -8.33 -3.66
C TYR A 17 -10.79 -7.22 -4.71
N GLU A 18 -10.59 -5.95 -4.32
CA GLU A 18 -10.50 -4.82 -5.24
C GLU A 18 -9.33 -4.92 -6.23
N LEU A 19 -8.17 -5.42 -5.78
CA LEU A 19 -7.01 -5.65 -6.65
C LEU A 19 -7.28 -6.83 -7.59
N TYR A 20 -7.79 -7.94 -7.05
CA TYR A 20 -8.21 -9.09 -7.86
C TYR A 20 -9.14 -8.68 -8.99
N PHE A 21 -10.22 -7.96 -8.65
CA PHE A 21 -11.24 -7.58 -9.62
C PHE A 21 -10.70 -6.60 -10.66
N ALA A 22 -9.82 -5.67 -10.27
CA ALA A 22 -9.16 -4.74 -11.18
C ALA A 22 -8.25 -5.46 -12.21
N VAL A 23 -7.51 -6.50 -11.77
CA VAL A 23 -6.65 -7.32 -12.65
C VAL A 23 -7.46 -7.97 -13.78
N LEU A 24 -8.72 -8.33 -13.57
CA LEU A 24 -9.56 -8.97 -14.59
C LEU A 24 -9.83 -8.05 -15.80
N PHE A 25 -9.73 -6.73 -15.65
CA PHE A 25 -9.85 -5.74 -16.74
C PHE A 25 -8.56 -5.56 -17.54
N ALA A 26 -7.46 -6.11 -17.09
CA ALA A 26 -6.21 -6.08 -17.84
C ALA A 26 -6.20 -7.12 -18.99
N PRO A 27 -5.40 -6.88 -20.05
CA PRO A 27 -5.20 -7.88 -21.10
C PRO A 27 -4.79 -9.24 -20.52
N PRO A 28 -5.35 -10.36 -21.00
CA PRO A 28 -5.09 -11.69 -20.42
C PRO A 28 -3.62 -12.04 -20.24
N ALA A 29 -2.76 -11.67 -21.20
CA ALA A 29 -1.32 -11.93 -21.17
C ALA A 29 -0.57 -11.16 -20.05
N LYS A 30 -1.18 -10.12 -19.45
CA LYS A 30 -0.59 -9.24 -18.43
C LYS A 30 -1.14 -9.49 -17.02
N ARG A 31 -2.25 -10.24 -16.91
CA ARG A 31 -2.93 -10.49 -15.62
C ARG A 31 -2.05 -11.20 -14.61
N GLY A 32 -1.28 -12.21 -15.04
CA GLY A 32 -0.39 -12.95 -14.15
C GLY A 32 0.69 -12.06 -13.52
N ALA A 33 1.32 -11.19 -14.33
CA ALA A 33 2.33 -10.26 -13.85
C ALA A 33 1.76 -9.18 -12.91
N LEU A 34 0.59 -8.62 -13.21
CA LEU A 34 -0.10 -7.69 -12.29
C LEU A 34 -0.49 -8.37 -10.98
N ALA A 35 -0.97 -9.61 -11.05
CA ALA A 35 -1.30 -10.37 -9.85
C ALA A 35 -0.07 -10.65 -8.99
N ALA A 36 1.07 -10.99 -9.60
CA ALA A 36 2.32 -11.18 -8.90
C ALA A 36 2.81 -9.91 -8.21
N LEU A 37 2.78 -8.77 -8.91
CA LEU A 37 3.14 -7.47 -8.37
C LEU A 37 2.29 -7.09 -7.14
N TYR A 38 0.97 -7.19 -7.25
CA TYR A 38 0.06 -6.85 -6.15
C TYR A 38 0.14 -7.86 -5.01
N ALA A 39 0.38 -9.15 -5.29
CA ALA A 39 0.60 -10.17 -4.27
C ALA A 39 1.87 -9.88 -3.48
N PHE A 40 2.96 -9.49 -4.14
CA PHE A 40 4.19 -9.08 -3.48
C PHE A 40 3.95 -7.88 -2.56
N GLN A 41 3.33 -6.81 -3.05
CA GLN A 41 2.97 -5.65 -2.23
C GLN A 41 2.15 -6.07 -1.00
N LEU A 42 1.15 -6.91 -1.20
CA LEU A 42 0.26 -7.37 -0.13
C LEU A 42 1.01 -8.13 0.96
N GLU A 43 1.94 -9.03 0.58
CA GLU A 43 2.77 -9.77 1.54
C GLU A 43 3.71 -8.84 2.31
N ILE A 44 4.36 -7.87 1.65
CA ILE A 44 5.24 -6.90 2.30
C ILE A 44 4.46 -6.04 3.32
N LEU A 45 3.33 -5.47 2.92
CA LEU A 45 2.49 -4.65 3.81
C LEU A 45 1.95 -5.44 5.01
N HIS A 46 1.70 -6.74 4.81
CA HIS A 46 1.15 -7.60 5.85
C HIS A 46 2.15 -7.92 6.97
N ILE A 47 3.45 -7.82 6.72
CA ILE A 47 4.49 -8.06 7.74
C ILE A 47 4.32 -7.09 8.91
N GLY A 48 4.25 -5.78 8.66
CA GLY A 48 4.06 -4.76 9.71
C GLY A 48 2.74 -4.89 10.47
N GLU A 49 1.79 -5.61 9.88
CA GLU A 49 0.49 -5.87 10.49
C GLU A 49 0.49 -7.08 11.45
N GLN A 50 1.26 -8.11 11.15
CA GLN A 50 1.26 -9.38 11.89
C GLN A 50 2.27 -9.43 13.01
N VAL A 51 3.38 -8.71 12.88
CA VAL A 51 4.51 -8.84 13.77
C VAL A 51 4.36 -7.90 14.97
N GLN A 52 4.56 -8.42 16.17
CA GLN A 52 4.57 -7.62 17.40
C GLN A 52 6.00 -7.19 17.77
N GLU A 53 6.99 -8.03 17.49
CA GLU A 53 8.40 -7.77 17.73
C GLU A 53 9.08 -7.23 16.47
N PRO A 54 9.62 -5.99 16.48
CA PRO A 54 10.23 -5.37 15.31
C PRO A 54 11.32 -6.22 14.66
N LEU A 55 12.16 -6.88 15.45
CA LEU A 55 13.24 -7.73 14.95
C LEU A 55 12.75 -8.87 14.06
N LEU A 56 11.63 -9.51 14.42
CA LEU A 56 11.02 -10.56 13.58
C LEU A 56 10.50 -9.99 12.26
N GLY A 57 10.01 -8.74 12.28
CA GLY A 57 9.62 -8.00 11.07
C GLY A 57 10.80 -7.72 10.16
N GLU A 58 11.92 -7.23 10.73
CA GLU A 58 13.17 -7.01 10.01
C GLU A 58 13.67 -8.28 9.33
N MET A 59 13.71 -9.40 10.07
CA MET A 59 14.12 -10.70 9.52
C MET A 59 13.22 -11.14 8.35
N ARG A 60 11.90 -10.91 8.43
CA ARG A 60 10.97 -11.24 7.35
C ARG A 60 11.17 -10.34 6.13
N LEU A 61 11.32 -9.02 6.31
CA LEU A 61 11.60 -8.10 5.20
C LEU A 61 12.94 -8.42 4.54
N GLN A 62 13.97 -8.72 5.34
CA GLN A 62 15.27 -9.13 4.84
C GLN A 62 15.16 -10.44 4.05
N TRP A 63 14.39 -11.41 4.52
CA TRP A 63 14.14 -12.66 3.79
C TRP A 63 13.49 -12.41 2.42
N TRP A 64 12.51 -11.51 2.32
CA TRP A 64 11.89 -11.14 1.04
C TRP A 64 12.90 -10.49 0.10
N HIS A 65 13.72 -9.57 0.61
CA HIS A 65 14.80 -8.91 -0.11
C HIS A 65 15.79 -9.95 -0.70
N ASP A 66 16.34 -10.80 0.17
CA ASP A 66 17.39 -11.76 -0.21
C ASP A 66 16.85 -12.85 -1.14
N SER A 67 15.63 -13.32 -0.89
CA SER A 67 14.97 -14.30 -1.74
C SER A 67 14.72 -13.77 -3.15
N LEU A 68 14.30 -12.52 -3.29
CA LEU A 68 14.10 -11.90 -4.60
C LEU A 68 15.44 -11.72 -5.34
N MET A 69 16.47 -11.20 -4.66
CA MET A 69 17.79 -10.97 -5.24
C MET A 69 18.44 -12.26 -5.71
N ALA A 70 18.30 -13.31 -4.92
CA ALA A 70 18.87 -14.59 -5.28
C ALA A 70 18.11 -15.29 -6.42
N ALA A 71 16.78 -15.15 -6.49
CA ALA A 71 15.99 -15.65 -7.63
C ALA A 71 16.40 -14.96 -8.95
N LEU A 72 16.65 -13.64 -8.90
CA LEU A 72 17.10 -12.88 -10.08
C LEU A 72 18.52 -13.27 -10.53
N LYS A 73 19.46 -13.48 -9.60
CA LYS A 73 20.82 -13.95 -9.93
C LYS A 73 20.80 -15.32 -10.62
N LYS A 74 19.98 -16.26 -10.14
CA LYS A 74 19.85 -17.59 -10.71
C LYS A 74 19.33 -17.58 -12.14
N ASP A 75 18.37 -16.72 -12.46
CA ASP A 75 17.83 -16.59 -13.82
C ASP A 75 18.88 -16.06 -14.82
N ILE A 76 19.76 -15.15 -14.39
CA ILE A 76 20.87 -14.63 -15.21
C ILE A 76 21.85 -15.75 -15.54
N GLN A 77 22.17 -16.64 -14.60
CA GLN A 77 23.08 -17.77 -14.80
C GLN A 77 22.54 -18.84 -15.76
N HIS A 78 21.22 -18.99 -15.88
CA HIS A 78 20.60 -19.92 -16.83
C HIS A 78 20.57 -19.39 -18.27
N THR A 79 20.81 -18.10 -18.49
CA THR A 79 20.83 -17.47 -19.82
C THR A 79 22.21 -17.30 -20.46
N GLY A 80 23.32 -17.59 -19.78
CA GLY A 80 24.65 -17.53 -20.38
C GLY A 80 25.80 -17.74 -19.40
N ILE A 81 26.68 -18.71 -19.71
CA ILE A 81 28.00 -18.97 -19.14
C ILE A 81 28.02 -19.57 -17.72
N LYS A 82 28.47 -20.84 -17.69
CA LYS A 82 28.83 -21.55 -16.46
C LYS A 82 30.04 -20.86 -15.79
N GLU A 83 29.82 -20.13 -14.75
CA GLU A 83 30.80 -19.93 -13.69
C GLU A 83 30.48 -20.88 -12.53
N GLN A 84 31.26 -21.94 -12.42
CA GLN A 84 31.31 -22.76 -11.22
C GLN A 84 32.04 -21.96 -10.15
N ASN A 85 31.35 -21.70 -9.06
CA ASN A 85 31.80 -21.51 -7.68
C ASN A 85 31.11 -20.32 -6.99
N SER A 86 30.01 -20.63 -6.37
CA SER A 86 29.68 -20.16 -5.01
C SER A 86 28.31 -20.74 -4.62
N ALA A 87 28.39 -21.84 -3.88
CA ALA A 87 27.21 -22.49 -3.27
C ALA A 87 26.76 -21.70 -2.04
N GLU A 88 26.16 -20.54 -2.23
CA GLU A 88 25.20 -20.03 -1.28
C GLU A 88 23.83 -20.60 -1.66
N THR A 89 23.56 -21.77 -1.11
CA THR A 89 22.25 -22.44 -1.23
C THR A 89 21.23 -21.56 -0.54
N LEU A 90 20.40 -20.88 -1.33
CA LEU A 90 19.16 -20.28 -0.80
C LEU A 90 18.44 -21.29 0.07
N PRO A 91 17.84 -20.88 1.19
CA PRO A 91 16.92 -21.72 1.93
C PRO A 91 15.90 -22.31 0.96
N ILE A 92 15.71 -23.62 0.97
CA ILE A 92 14.79 -24.36 0.10
C ILE A 92 13.39 -23.71 0.05
N MET A 93 12.98 -23.08 1.15
CA MET A 93 11.73 -22.32 1.26
C MET A 93 11.63 -21.10 0.33
N ALA A 94 12.73 -20.40 0.02
CA ALA A 94 12.71 -19.25 -0.89
C ALA A 94 12.52 -19.68 -2.36
N GLN A 95 13.03 -20.85 -2.74
CA GLN A 95 12.84 -21.42 -4.08
C GLN A 95 11.40 -21.91 -4.31
N GLN A 96 10.64 -22.17 -3.24
CA GLN A 96 9.27 -22.68 -3.27
C GLN A 96 8.20 -21.59 -3.10
N ASN A 97 8.58 -20.33 -2.79
CA ASN A 97 7.59 -19.28 -2.61
C ASN A 97 6.96 -18.85 -3.95
N PRO A 98 5.67 -19.11 -4.17
CA PRO A 98 5.03 -18.85 -5.45
C PRO A 98 4.97 -17.37 -5.82
N VAL A 99 4.97 -16.45 -4.84
CA VAL A 99 4.98 -15.00 -5.09
C VAL A 99 6.35 -14.58 -5.61
N ILE A 100 7.44 -15.02 -4.99
CA ILE A 100 8.81 -14.76 -5.48
C ILE A 100 8.98 -15.28 -6.91
N ALA A 101 8.58 -16.54 -7.17
CA ALA A 101 8.67 -17.13 -8.50
C ALA A 101 7.89 -16.32 -9.56
N ALA A 102 6.65 -15.91 -9.24
CA ALA A 102 5.82 -15.14 -10.16
C ALA A 102 6.37 -13.72 -10.39
N VAL A 103 6.89 -13.06 -9.35
CA VAL A 103 7.48 -11.71 -9.44
C VAL A 103 8.77 -11.73 -10.25
N THR A 104 9.65 -12.72 -10.05
CA THR A 104 10.90 -12.89 -10.86
C THR A 104 10.58 -12.99 -12.34
N VAL A 105 9.59 -13.82 -12.69
CA VAL A 105 9.13 -13.94 -14.09
C VAL A 105 8.58 -12.59 -14.61
N ALA A 106 7.82 -11.84 -13.81
CA ALA A 106 7.30 -10.54 -14.21
C ALA A 106 8.43 -9.51 -14.41
N ILE A 107 9.43 -9.48 -13.52
CA ILE A 107 10.60 -8.60 -13.62
C ILE A 107 11.31 -8.83 -14.95
N ASN A 108 11.66 -10.09 -15.26
CA ASN A 108 12.41 -10.43 -16.47
C ASN A 108 11.57 -10.18 -17.74
N ARG A 109 10.30 -10.57 -17.74
CA ARG A 109 9.43 -10.44 -18.90
C ARG A 109 9.14 -8.99 -19.30
N TYR A 110 9.00 -8.11 -18.33
CA TYR A 110 8.61 -6.70 -18.54
C TYR A 110 9.74 -5.72 -18.22
N ASN A 111 10.95 -6.21 -18.03
CA ASN A 111 12.14 -5.42 -17.71
C ASN A 111 11.87 -4.42 -16.55
N LEU A 112 11.25 -4.95 -15.47
CA LEU A 112 10.95 -4.12 -14.31
C LEU A 112 12.22 -3.88 -13.48
N PRO A 113 12.43 -2.68 -12.93
CA PRO A 113 13.62 -2.42 -12.11
C PRO A 113 13.55 -3.17 -10.78
N PRO A 114 14.49 -4.10 -10.47
CA PRO A 114 14.50 -4.80 -9.19
C PRO A 114 14.56 -3.87 -7.99
N ALA A 115 15.30 -2.77 -8.10
CA ALA A 115 15.42 -1.74 -7.07
C ALA A 115 14.04 -1.19 -6.59
N ALA A 116 13.03 -1.18 -7.46
CA ALA A 116 11.69 -0.74 -7.08
C ALA A 116 11.02 -1.69 -6.07
N PHE A 117 11.26 -3.00 -6.20
CA PHE A 117 10.76 -4.00 -5.26
C PHE A 117 11.51 -3.96 -3.92
N LEU A 118 12.82 -3.69 -3.96
CA LEU A 118 13.63 -3.51 -2.75
C LEU A 118 13.21 -2.25 -1.98
N CYS A 119 12.87 -1.18 -2.71
CA CYS A 119 12.34 0.06 -2.12
C CYS A 119 11.02 -0.19 -1.35
N LEU A 120 10.16 -1.11 -1.82
CA LEU A 120 8.95 -1.51 -1.09
C LEU A 120 9.29 -2.17 0.25
N CYS A 121 10.27 -3.09 0.28
CA CYS A 121 10.72 -3.74 1.50
C CYS A 121 11.30 -2.71 2.49
N GLU A 122 12.13 -1.79 1.99
CA GLU A 122 12.75 -0.75 2.82
C GLU A 122 11.72 0.21 3.40
N ALA A 123 10.79 0.70 2.59
CA ALA A 123 9.73 1.59 3.07
C ALA A 123 8.82 0.93 4.12
N ALA A 124 8.57 -0.38 3.99
CA ALA A 124 7.75 -1.12 4.95
C ALA A 124 8.41 -1.32 6.33
N ARG A 125 9.74 -1.08 6.46
CA ARG A 125 10.43 -1.11 7.76
C ARG A 125 9.84 -0.11 8.74
N PHE A 126 9.39 1.05 8.25
CA PHE A 126 8.72 2.04 9.09
C PHE A 126 7.52 1.44 9.86
N ASP A 127 6.79 0.50 9.26
CA ASP A 127 5.63 -0.14 9.87
C ASP A 127 5.96 -1.09 11.04
N LEU A 128 7.23 -1.44 11.22
CA LEU A 128 7.68 -2.30 12.31
C LEU A 128 7.80 -1.56 13.64
N TYR A 129 8.06 -0.27 13.58
CA TYR A 129 8.32 0.57 14.73
C TYR A 129 7.09 1.40 15.12
N ARG A 130 7.17 2.06 16.28
CA ARG A 130 6.14 2.97 16.76
C ARG A 130 6.55 4.44 16.60
N ASP A 131 7.43 4.69 15.65
CA ASP A 131 7.91 6.02 15.37
C ASP A 131 6.78 6.88 14.80
N ILE A 132 6.78 8.16 15.13
CA ILE A 132 5.84 9.10 14.55
C ILE A 132 6.31 9.50 13.15
N MET A 133 5.38 9.67 12.24
CA MET A 133 5.68 10.23 10.92
C MET A 133 6.19 11.67 11.09
N PRO A 134 7.44 12.00 10.69
CA PRO A 134 8.03 13.29 11.07
C PRO A 134 7.36 14.49 10.40
N SER A 135 6.95 14.36 9.13
CA SER A 135 6.34 15.46 8.38
C SER A 135 5.36 14.96 7.31
N ARG A 136 4.55 15.88 6.80
CA ARG A 136 3.69 15.62 5.63
C ARG A 136 4.51 15.12 4.44
N ALA A 137 5.67 15.73 4.16
CA ALA A 137 6.54 15.31 3.07
C ALA A 137 7.06 13.88 3.24
N ALA A 138 7.42 13.49 4.47
CA ALA A 138 7.81 12.13 4.80
C ALA A 138 6.66 11.14 4.60
N LEU A 139 5.42 11.49 4.99
CA LEU A 139 4.23 10.69 4.74
C LEU A 139 3.95 10.51 3.25
N GLU A 140 4.05 11.58 2.46
CA GLU A 140 3.89 11.51 1.00
C GLU A 140 4.97 10.62 0.35
N THR A 141 6.22 10.70 0.83
CA THR A 141 7.32 9.84 0.37
C THR A 141 7.05 8.38 0.71
N TYR A 142 6.65 8.08 1.94
CA TYR A 142 6.25 6.74 2.38
C TYR A 142 5.11 6.17 1.53
N CYS A 143 4.03 6.92 1.32
CA CYS A 143 2.92 6.50 0.48
C CYS A 143 3.34 6.30 -0.99
N THR A 144 4.23 7.16 -1.50
CA THR A 144 4.76 7.02 -2.86
C THR A 144 5.60 5.76 -2.99
N ALA A 145 6.46 5.45 -2.02
CA ALA A 145 7.29 4.26 -2.02
C ALA A 145 6.45 2.98 -1.99
N LEU A 146 5.41 2.88 -1.15
CA LEU A 146 4.61 1.67 -0.98
C LEU A 146 3.50 1.49 -2.02
N TYR A 147 2.91 2.58 -2.51
CA TYR A 147 1.76 2.51 -3.42
C TYR A 147 2.06 3.14 -4.79
N GLY A 148 2.74 4.27 -4.84
CA GLY A 148 3.10 4.95 -6.09
C GLY A 148 4.01 4.10 -6.96
N THR A 149 5.05 3.51 -6.37
CA THR A 149 5.97 2.57 -7.05
C THR A 149 5.22 1.39 -7.67
N VAL A 150 4.24 0.83 -6.97
CA VAL A 150 3.43 -0.28 -7.49
C VAL A 150 2.59 0.15 -8.69
N LEU A 151 2.00 1.35 -8.66
CA LEU A 151 1.28 1.90 -9.81
C LEU A 151 2.22 2.13 -11.01
N GLN A 152 3.43 2.62 -10.80
CA GLN A 152 4.45 2.76 -11.85
C GLN A 152 4.82 1.41 -12.47
N LEU A 153 5.08 0.40 -11.65
CA LEU A 153 5.37 -0.97 -12.11
C LEU A 153 4.18 -1.57 -12.87
N ALA A 154 2.95 -1.34 -12.40
CA ALA A 154 1.74 -1.77 -13.10
C ALA A 154 1.59 -1.08 -14.47
N CYS A 155 1.89 0.21 -14.57
CA CYS A 155 1.91 0.92 -15.85
C CYS A 155 2.98 0.36 -16.80
N ARG A 156 4.18 0.04 -16.30
CA ARG A 156 5.23 -0.62 -17.12
C ARG A 156 4.77 -1.98 -17.65
N ILE A 157 4.13 -2.79 -16.83
CA ILE A 157 3.55 -4.07 -17.27
C ILE A 157 2.49 -3.83 -18.37
N LEU A 158 1.67 -2.78 -18.25
CA LEU A 158 0.57 -2.52 -19.16
C LEU A 158 0.97 -1.83 -20.46
N GLY A 159 1.92 -0.90 -20.43
CA GLY A 159 2.24 -0.05 -21.56
C GLY A 159 3.71 0.07 -21.94
N GLY A 160 4.64 -0.54 -21.17
CA GLY A 160 6.07 -0.37 -21.36
C GLY A 160 6.64 0.87 -20.68
N GLU A 161 7.41 1.69 -21.39
CA GLU A 161 8.02 2.89 -20.80
C GLU A 161 6.98 3.89 -20.30
N THR A 162 7.25 4.48 -19.14
CA THR A 162 6.40 5.50 -18.52
C THR A 162 6.92 6.89 -18.82
N SER A 163 6.01 7.82 -19.07
CA SER A 163 6.31 9.25 -19.26
C SER A 163 6.34 9.97 -17.90
N ASN A 164 6.92 11.18 -17.87
CA ASN A 164 6.86 12.08 -16.72
C ASN A 164 5.41 12.31 -16.22
N LEU A 165 4.44 12.33 -17.15
CA LEU A 165 3.03 12.46 -16.79
C LEU A 165 2.51 11.22 -16.08
N ALA A 166 2.88 10.02 -16.55
CA ALA A 166 2.52 8.76 -15.90
C ALA A 166 3.14 8.66 -14.50
N ASP A 167 4.41 9.05 -14.33
CA ASP A 167 5.09 9.03 -13.04
C ASP A 167 4.44 9.99 -12.02
N LYS A 168 4.12 11.22 -12.45
CA LYS A 168 3.37 12.17 -11.61
C LYS A 168 1.98 11.63 -11.24
N THR A 169 1.29 11.02 -12.20
CA THR A 169 -0.04 10.42 -11.96
C THR A 169 0.06 9.28 -10.94
N CYS A 170 1.04 8.39 -11.09
CA CYS A 170 1.29 7.28 -10.17
C CYS A 170 1.66 7.79 -8.77
N ARG A 171 2.45 8.86 -8.66
CA ARG A 171 2.78 9.49 -7.39
C ARG A 171 1.51 10.00 -6.69
N HIS A 172 0.70 10.83 -7.36
CA HIS A 172 -0.53 11.36 -6.77
C HIS A 172 -1.54 10.27 -6.43
N GLY A 173 -1.74 9.29 -7.34
CA GLY A 173 -2.59 8.13 -7.10
C GLY A 173 -2.11 7.27 -5.94
N GLY A 174 -0.78 7.05 -5.84
CA GLY A 174 -0.16 6.29 -4.77
C GLY A 174 -0.29 6.96 -3.41
N VAL A 175 -0.06 8.28 -3.33
CA VAL A 175 -0.27 9.04 -2.08
C VAL A 175 -1.73 8.97 -1.66
N ALA A 176 -2.68 9.19 -2.56
CA ALA A 176 -4.10 9.09 -2.25
C ALA A 176 -4.48 7.66 -1.78
N GLN A 177 -3.93 6.61 -2.42
CA GLN A 177 -4.15 5.22 -2.03
C GLN A 177 -3.57 4.92 -0.65
N GLY A 178 -2.35 5.37 -0.37
CA GLY A 178 -1.70 5.21 0.93
C GLY A 178 -2.46 5.91 2.05
N LEU A 179 -2.85 7.17 1.86
CA LEU A 179 -3.65 7.91 2.84
C LEU A 179 -4.99 7.23 3.12
N ALA A 180 -5.69 6.75 2.10
CA ALA A 180 -6.93 5.99 2.27
C ALA A 180 -6.71 4.65 3.00
N ALA A 181 -5.58 3.97 2.75
CA ALA A 181 -5.20 2.76 3.48
C ALA A 181 -4.93 3.06 4.95
N LEU A 182 -4.18 4.13 5.26
CA LEU A 182 -3.93 4.57 6.64
C LEU A 182 -5.23 4.86 7.39
N ILE A 183 -6.17 5.61 6.78
CA ILE A 183 -7.48 5.90 7.39
C ILE A 183 -8.27 4.61 7.65
N ARG A 184 -8.26 3.64 6.71
CA ARG A 184 -8.94 2.36 6.88
C ARG A 184 -8.36 1.52 8.02
N HIS A 185 -7.06 1.63 8.25
CA HIS A 185 -6.32 0.83 9.25
C HIS A 185 -6.20 1.55 10.60
N LEU A 186 -6.70 2.80 10.75
CA LEU A 186 -6.64 3.55 12.00
C LEU A 186 -7.10 2.77 13.24
N PRO A 187 -8.23 2.00 13.22
CA PRO A 187 -8.65 1.26 14.40
C PRO A 187 -7.63 0.22 14.87
N ARG A 188 -6.85 -0.30 13.93
CA ARG A 188 -5.83 -1.30 14.21
C ARG A 188 -4.52 -0.65 14.65
N THR A 189 -4.03 0.35 13.88
CA THR A 189 -2.79 1.06 14.20
C THR A 189 -2.89 1.78 15.53
N GLN A 190 -4.07 2.30 15.88
CA GLN A 190 -4.34 2.89 17.19
C GLN A 190 -4.15 1.86 18.32
N ARG A 191 -4.65 0.62 18.17
CA ARG A 191 -4.44 -0.45 19.16
C ARG A 191 -2.96 -0.87 19.29
N GLN A 192 -2.20 -0.73 18.21
CA GLN A 192 -0.77 -1.02 18.19
C GLN A 192 0.09 0.16 18.70
N GLY A 193 -0.53 1.30 19.02
CA GLY A 193 0.16 2.53 19.43
C GLY A 193 0.94 3.22 18.31
N LYS A 194 0.61 2.95 17.05
CA LYS A 194 1.25 3.54 15.87
C LYS A 194 0.50 4.79 15.41
N ILE A 195 1.23 5.87 15.10
CA ILE A 195 0.67 7.14 14.65
C ILE A 195 1.31 7.51 13.31
N TYR A 196 0.49 7.51 12.25
CA TYR A 196 0.91 7.92 10.90
C TYR A 196 0.55 9.36 10.57
N ILE A 197 -0.11 10.07 11.51
CA ILE A 197 -0.43 11.48 11.34
C ILE A 197 0.87 12.25 11.56
N PRO A 198 1.30 13.09 10.61
CA PRO A 198 2.58 13.77 10.68
C PRO A 198 2.72 14.69 11.90
N ALA A 199 3.89 14.68 12.52
CA ALA A 199 4.19 15.49 13.70
C ALA A 199 4.08 17.00 13.43
N ASP A 200 4.48 17.47 12.25
CA ASP A 200 4.35 18.87 11.83
C ASP A 200 2.87 19.30 11.71
N ILE A 201 2.01 18.43 11.21
CA ILE A 201 0.56 18.66 11.16
C ILE A 201 0.00 18.72 12.59
N LEU A 202 0.35 17.76 13.45
CA LEU A 202 -0.11 17.74 14.84
C LEU A 202 0.33 19.01 15.60
N ALA A 203 1.59 19.39 15.45
CA ALA A 203 2.15 20.59 16.09
C ALA A 203 1.44 21.87 15.62
N SER A 204 1.17 22.02 14.32
CA SER A 204 0.46 23.19 13.76
C SER A 204 -0.97 23.32 14.29
N MET A 205 -1.56 22.23 14.77
CA MET A 205 -2.92 22.18 15.32
C MET A 205 -2.97 22.14 16.85
N GLY A 206 -1.82 22.29 17.53
CA GLY A 206 -1.73 22.21 18.99
C GLY A 206 -2.11 20.83 19.54
N VAL A 207 -1.92 19.76 18.73
CA VAL A 207 -2.19 18.39 19.13
C VAL A 207 -0.88 17.71 19.51
N ASP A 208 -0.73 17.31 20.76
CA ASP A 208 0.40 16.51 21.18
C ASP A 208 0.20 15.03 20.85
N GLU A 209 1.32 14.33 20.59
CA GLU A 209 1.34 12.92 20.24
C GLU A 209 0.72 12.03 21.32
N GLN A 210 1.00 12.32 22.59
CA GLN A 210 0.52 11.52 23.72
C GLN A 210 -1.00 11.52 23.81
N SER A 211 -1.66 12.65 23.44
CA SER A 211 -3.11 12.74 23.37
C SER A 211 -3.73 11.74 22.38
N LEU A 212 -3.00 11.39 21.31
CA LEU A 212 -3.48 10.41 20.33
C LEU A 212 -3.15 8.96 20.73
N ARG A 213 -2.03 8.73 21.45
CA ARG A 213 -1.64 7.39 21.93
C ARG A 213 -2.45 6.91 23.11
N ASN A 214 -2.89 7.82 24.00
CA ASN A 214 -3.56 7.44 25.23
C ASN A 214 -5.02 7.03 24.99
N ASN A 215 -5.26 5.73 25.02
CA ASN A 215 -6.52 5.20 25.49
C ASN A 215 -6.55 5.44 27.01
N VAL A 216 -7.49 6.27 27.47
CA VAL A 216 -7.63 6.67 28.87
C VAL A 216 -7.74 5.43 29.77
N ALA A 217 -6.64 5.07 30.39
CA ALA A 217 -6.61 4.15 31.53
C ALA A 217 -5.78 4.84 32.64
N GLY A 218 -6.43 5.64 33.44
CA GLY A 218 -5.85 6.27 34.61
C GLY A 218 -6.93 6.45 35.68
N GLN A 219 -6.55 6.27 36.94
CA GLN A 219 -7.41 6.49 38.13
C GLN A 219 -7.61 8.01 38.34
N GLU A 220 -8.41 8.65 37.48
CA GLU A 220 -8.78 10.06 37.60
C GLU A 220 -10.28 10.21 37.93
N PRO A 221 -10.71 11.30 38.62
CA PRO A 221 -12.11 11.60 38.85
C PRO A 221 -12.93 11.64 37.56
N ALA A 222 -14.17 11.14 37.59
CA ALA A 222 -15.03 11.00 36.40
C ALA A 222 -15.24 12.30 35.62
N GLU A 223 -15.27 13.45 36.31
CA GLU A 223 -15.44 14.77 35.70
C GLU A 223 -14.23 15.20 34.84
N ASN A 224 -13.02 14.87 35.29
CA ASN A 224 -11.78 15.13 34.54
C ASN A 224 -11.65 14.17 33.35
N LEU A 225 -12.10 12.92 33.50
CA LEU A 225 -12.18 11.92 32.44
C LEU A 225 -13.09 12.39 31.29
N ALA A 226 -14.26 12.95 31.59
CA ALA A 226 -15.19 13.47 30.58
C ALA A 226 -14.61 14.65 29.79
N LYS A 227 -13.99 15.62 30.49
CA LYS A 227 -13.32 16.78 29.85
C LYS A 227 -12.16 16.33 28.95
N ARG A 228 -11.33 15.41 29.46
CA ARG A 228 -10.20 14.85 28.72
C ARG A 228 -10.67 14.05 27.50
N HIS A 229 -11.73 13.27 27.63
CA HIS A 229 -12.35 12.54 26.52
C HIS A 229 -12.80 13.47 25.39
N ASN A 230 -13.50 14.57 25.71
CA ASN A 230 -13.94 15.54 24.74
C ASN A 230 -12.75 16.23 24.02
N ILE A 231 -11.68 16.56 24.74
CA ILE A 231 -10.46 17.12 24.15
C ILE A 231 -9.83 16.14 23.15
N ILE A 232 -9.75 14.85 23.50
CA ILE A 232 -9.22 13.81 22.61
C ILE A 232 -10.08 13.68 21.35
N ILE A 233 -11.41 13.69 21.48
CA ILE A 233 -12.32 13.64 20.35
C ILE A 233 -12.07 14.82 19.40
N GLU A 234 -12.01 16.05 19.91
CA GLU A 234 -11.77 17.22 19.07
C GLU A 234 -10.39 17.17 18.39
N LYS A 235 -9.34 16.75 19.10
CA LYS A 235 -8.01 16.54 18.51
C LYS A 235 -8.02 15.49 17.41
N ARG A 236 -8.75 14.38 17.58
CA ARG A 236 -8.92 13.34 16.55
C ARG A 236 -9.69 13.84 15.33
N LYS A 237 -10.73 14.64 15.49
CA LYS A 237 -11.46 15.27 14.38
C LYS A 237 -10.54 16.17 13.56
N ILE A 238 -9.77 17.01 14.22
CA ILE A 238 -8.80 17.91 13.57
C ILE A 238 -7.76 17.09 12.79
N ALA A 239 -7.19 16.07 13.42
CA ALA A 239 -6.17 15.23 12.83
C ALA A 239 -6.68 14.47 11.59
N ILE A 240 -7.90 13.89 11.64
CA ILE A 240 -8.48 13.21 10.48
C ILE A 240 -8.83 14.19 9.36
N ALA A 241 -9.32 15.39 9.68
CA ALA A 241 -9.63 16.41 8.70
C ALA A 241 -8.39 16.82 7.89
N ALA A 242 -7.22 16.95 8.53
CA ALA A 242 -5.97 17.25 7.84
C ALA A 242 -5.54 16.14 6.87
N ILE A 243 -5.65 14.88 7.27
CA ILE A 243 -5.34 13.74 6.38
C ILE A 243 -6.34 13.67 5.22
N LEU A 244 -7.61 13.94 5.47
CA LEU A 244 -8.64 14.00 4.42
C LEU A 244 -8.36 15.15 3.42
N ALA A 245 -7.94 16.31 3.90
CA ALA A 245 -7.55 17.43 3.03
C ALA A 245 -6.37 17.06 2.12
N CYS A 246 -5.34 16.41 2.68
CA CYS A 246 -4.21 15.90 1.90
C CYS A 246 -4.66 14.85 0.87
N PHE A 247 -5.55 13.93 1.24
CA PHE A 247 -6.15 12.97 0.31
C PHE A 247 -6.83 13.68 -0.87
N HIS A 248 -7.71 14.66 -0.60
CA HIS A 248 -8.46 15.37 -1.64
C HIS A 248 -7.54 16.11 -2.62
N GLU A 249 -6.49 16.74 -2.12
CA GLU A 249 -5.48 17.40 -2.96
C GLU A 249 -4.86 16.40 -3.95
N HIS A 250 -4.32 15.28 -3.44
CA HIS A 250 -3.67 14.28 -4.28
C HIS A 250 -4.64 13.54 -5.18
N TYR A 251 -5.82 13.19 -4.69
CA TYR A 251 -6.83 12.50 -5.49
C TYR A 251 -7.35 13.39 -6.63
N LYS A 252 -7.55 14.69 -6.40
CA LYS A 252 -7.92 15.66 -7.44
C LYS A 252 -6.84 15.77 -8.52
N ALA A 253 -5.57 15.88 -8.12
CA ALA A 253 -4.45 15.91 -9.05
C ALA A 253 -4.35 14.60 -9.86
N PHE A 254 -4.52 13.45 -9.22
CA PHE A 254 -4.59 12.15 -9.88
C PHE A 254 -5.72 12.11 -10.92
N ILE A 255 -6.95 12.53 -10.58
CA ILE A 255 -8.10 12.50 -11.49
C ILE A 255 -7.87 13.39 -12.72
N GLN A 256 -7.21 14.53 -12.55
CA GLN A 256 -6.88 15.42 -13.67
C GLN A 256 -5.82 14.78 -14.60
N ALA A 257 -4.74 14.26 -14.02
CA ALA A 257 -3.62 13.72 -14.76
C ALA A 257 -3.95 12.40 -15.48
N GLN A 258 -4.70 11.49 -14.84
CA GLN A 258 -5.03 10.17 -15.40
C GLN A 258 -5.88 10.27 -16.69
N LYS A 259 -6.65 11.32 -16.87
CA LYS A 259 -7.45 11.54 -18.08
C LYS A 259 -6.60 11.76 -19.34
N LEU A 260 -5.37 12.23 -19.13
CA LEU A 260 -4.42 12.53 -20.19
C LEU A 260 -3.55 11.32 -20.57
N LEU A 261 -3.65 10.24 -19.79
CA LEU A 261 -2.89 9.02 -20.04
C LEU A 261 -3.56 8.09 -21.05
N PRO A 262 -2.79 7.30 -21.80
CA PRO A 262 -3.33 6.27 -22.68
C PRO A 262 -4.28 5.32 -21.96
N ALA A 263 -5.37 4.95 -22.60
CA ALA A 263 -6.39 4.06 -22.03
C ALA A 263 -5.82 2.68 -21.60
N GLY A 264 -4.70 2.25 -22.21
CA GLY A 264 -4.01 1.01 -21.83
C GLY A 264 -3.51 0.97 -20.38
N PHE A 265 -3.27 2.14 -19.76
CA PHE A 265 -2.85 2.23 -18.36
C PHE A 265 -4.01 2.15 -17.36
N ARG A 266 -5.25 2.29 -17.82
CA ARG A 266 -6.43 2.32 -16.95
C ARG A 266 -6.51 1.15 -15.97
N PRO A 267 -6.21 -0.10 -16.32
CA PRO A 267 -6.26 -1.22 -15.37
C PRO A 267 -5.37 -1.02 -14.13
N ALA A 268 -4.23 -0.31 -14.24
CA ALA A 268 -3.37 -0.02 -13.09
C ALA A 268 -4.07 0.86 -12.05
N PHE A 269 -4.95 1.75 -12.48
CA PHE A 269 -5.60 2.74 -11.63
C PHE A 269 -6.98 2.30 -11.11
N LEU A 270 -7.57 1.24 -11.65
CA LEU A 270 -8.92 0.78 -11.25
C LEU A 270 -9.09 0.54 -9.74
N PRO A 271 -8.09 0.07 -8.99
CA PRO A 271 -8.24 -0.06 -7.54
C PRO A 271 -8.53 1.27 -6.84
N LEU A 272 -8.11 2.40 -7.42
CA LEU A 272 -8.33 3.73 -6.84
C LEU A 272 -9.80 4.19 -6.94
N ALA A 273 -10.60 3.58 -7.81
CA ALA A 273 -12.01 3.92 -7.98
C ALA A 273 -12.87 3.68 -6.72
N VAL A 274 -12.40 2.84 -5.80
CA VAL A 274 -13.11 2.58 -4.54
C VAL A 274 -12.79 3.60 -3.45
N LEU A 275 -11.68 4.35 -3.57
CA LEU A 275 -11.18 5.25 -2.53
C LEU A 275 -12.23 6.31 -2.11
N PRO A 276 -12.93 7.02 -3.03
CA PRO A 276 -13.92 8.02 -2.65
C PRO A 276 -15.03 7.48 -1.76
N ALA A 277 -15.36 6.18 -1.87
CA ALA A 277 -16.38 5.58 -1.02
C ALA A 277 -15.90 5.36 0.42
N PHE A 278 -14.63 5.03 0.63
CA PHE A 278 -14.01 4.95 1.96
C PHE A 278 -13.89 6.34 2.58
N ILE A 279 -13.43 7.32 1.80
CA ILE A 279 -13.24 8.70 2.25
C ILE A 279 -14.58 9.33 2.65
N LYS A 280 -15.65 9.16 1.85
CA LYS A 280 -16.98 9.64 2.23
C LYS A 280 -17.49 9.02 3.53
N GLN A 281 -17.15 7.76 3.82
CA GLN A 281 -17.46 7.17 5.13
C GLN A 281 -16.61 7.79 6.24
N ALA A 282 -15.34 8.08 6.00
CA ALA A 282 -14.45 8.70 6.96
C ALA A 282 -14.92 10.12 7.31
N GLU A 283 -15.27 10.92 6.31
CA GLU A 283 -15.83 12.27 6.49
C GLU A 283 -17.10 12.26 7.36
N LYS A 284 -17.99 11.28 7.11
CA LYS A 284 -19.22 11.15 7.89
C LYS A 284 -18.98 10.70 9.33
N ARG A 285 -17.97 9.82 9.54
CA ARG A 285 -17.71 9.21 10.86
C ARG A 285 -16.74 10.02 11.72
N GLN A 286 -15.95 10.91 11.09
CA GLN A 286 -14.97 11.75 11.76
C GLN A 286 -14.07 10.96 12.75
N GLU A 287 -14.06 11.31 14.04
CA GLU A 287 -13.25 10.65 15.06
C GLU A 287 -13.56 9.16 15.25
N ALA A 288 -14.78 8.72 14.91
CA ALA A 288 -15.15 7.30 15.04
C ALA A 288 -14.33 6.38 14.11
N VAL A 289 -13.61 6.93 13.11
CA VAL A 289 -12.67 6.16 12.27
C VAL A 289 -11.49 5.59 13.05
N PHE A 290 -11.18 6.13 14.23
CA PHE A 290 -10.12 5.59 15.09
C PHE A 290 -10.52 4.29 15.79
N THR A 291 -11.80 4.02 15.91
CA THR A 291 -12.32 2.84 16.63
C THR A 291 -13.11 1.90 15.75
N THR A 292 -13.74 2.41 14.69
CA THR A 292 -14.68 1.66 13.85
C THR A 292 -14.12 1.49 12.44
N PRO A 293 -13.97 0.24 11.94
CA PRO A 293 -13.43 -0.01 10.62
C PRO A 293 -14.35 0.49 9.50
N LEU A 294 -13.75 1.01 8.43
CA LEU A 294 -14.47 1.41 7.22
C LEU A 294 -14.69 0.18 6.34
N ILE A 295 -15.96 -0.15 6.07
CA ILE A 295 -16.35 -1.34 5.30
C ILE A 295 -17.17 -0.92 4.09
N ILE A 296 -16.81 -1.44 2.92
CA ILE A 296 -17.58 -1.32 1.68
C ILE A 296 -17.90 -2.73 1.18
N SER A 297 -19.16 -2.99 0.86
CA SER A 297 -19.57 -4.30 0.36
C SER A 297 -18.86 -4.66 -0.96
N PRO A 298 -18.58 -5.94 -1.21
CA PRO A 298 -17.93 -6.39 -2.44
C PRO A 298 -18.66 -5.93 -3.71
N LEU A 299 -19.98 -5.98 -3.73
CA LEU A 299 -20.80 -5.53 -4.87
C LEU A 299 -20.60 -4.04 -5.16
N ARG A 300 -20.53 -3.21 -4.12
CA ARG A 300 -20.28 -1.76 -4.28
C ARG A 300 -18.86 -1.48 -4.79
N LYS A 301 -17.85 -2.26 -4.36
CA LYS A 301 -16.50 -2.20 -4.91
C LYS A 301 -16.49 -2.56 -6.39
N GLN A 302 -17.15 -3.67 -6.77
CA GLN A 302 -17.29 -4.10 -8.17
C GLN A 302 -17.93 -3.02 -9.04
N ALA A 303 -19.08 -2.48 -8.62
CA ALA A 303 -19.79 -1.45 -9.38
C ALA A 303 -18.92 -0.23 -9.64
N LYS A 304 -18.12 0.23 -8.63
CA LYS A 304 -17.21 1.35 -8.79
C LYS A 304 -16.05 1.06 -9.73
N ILE A 305 -15.42 -0.10 -9.62
CA ILE A 305 -14.33 -0.52 -10.50
C ILE A 305 -14.85 -0.69 -11.93
N SER A 306 -15.99 -1.34 -12.15
CA SER A 306 -16.58 -1.49 -13.47
C SER A 306 -16.93 -0.14 -14.10
N ARG A 307 -17.51 0.79 -13.32
CA ARG A 307 -17.80 2.15 -13.80
C ARG A 307 -16.53 2.88 -14.23
N ALA A 308 -15.45 2.77 -13.46
CA ALA A 308 -14.16 3.35 -13.84
C ALA A 308 -13.57 2.67 -15.07
N ALA A 309 -13.68 1.35 -15.19
CA ALA A 309 -13.17 0.60 -16.33
C ALA A 309 -13.87 0.99 -17.65
N PHE A 310 -15.19 1.07 -17.66
CA PHE A 310 -15.97 1.32 -18.87
C PHE A 310 -16.08 2.80 -19.21
N PHE A 311 -16.27 3.67 -18.21
CA PHE A 311 -16.59 5.09 -18.43
C PHE A 311 -15.48 6.04 -18.02
N ASN A 312 -14.32 5.53 -17.58
CA ASN A 312 -13.20 6.37 -17.03
C ASN A 312 -13.67 7.34 -15.93
N ARG A 313 -14.59 6.88 -15.06
CA ARG A 313 -15.15 7.68 -13.95
C ARG A 313 -14.70 7.09 -12.62
N PHE A 314 -13.66 7.69 -12.05
CA PHE A 314 -13.07 7.34 -10.76
C PHE A 314 -13.80 8.01 -9.59
#